data_585b0690a91d79adfd5646fa8ce2b0df
#
_entry.id   585b0690a91d79adfd5646fa8ce2b0df
#
_cell.length_a   1.000
_cell.length_b   1.000
_cell.length_c   1.000
_cell.angle_alpha   90.00
_cell.angle_beta   90.00
_cell.angle_gamma   90.00
#
_symmetry.space_group_name_H-M   'P 1'
#
loop_
_entity.id
_entity.type
_entity.pdbx_description
1 polymer ?
#
loop_
_entity_poly.entity_id
_entity_poly.type
_entity_poly.pdbx_seq_one_letter_code
_entity_poly.pdbx_strand_id
1 'polypeptide(L)'
;MSNAILESEIEAAWNIRDTITPSTEGKVRDAIEETLEALDKGELRVAEKTENNVWKVNQWAKKAVLLGFRIKDMEIQNGGPQSSGWWDKVDSKFKNWTEKSWKEAGFRLSLIHI
;
A
#
# COMPACT_ATOMS: atom_id res chain seq x y z
N MET A 1 13.07 7.62 4.56
CA MET A 1 13.44 8.62 3.51
C MET A 1 12.47 9.80 3.55
N SER A 2 12.90 11.00 3.18
CA SER A 2 11.97 12.12 3.03
C SER A 2 11.05 11.91 1.82
N ASN A 3 9.90 12.58 1.80
CA ASN A 3 8.97 12.49 0.67
C ASN A 3 9.62 12.88 -0.67
N ALA A 4 10.51 13.88 -0.66
CA ALA A 4 11.24 14.29 -1.88
C ALA A 4 12.15 13.18 -2.40
N ILE A 5 12.82 12.45 -1.52
CA ILE A 5 13.66 11.31 -1.87
C ILE A 5 12.79 10.15 -2.37
N LEU A 6 11.72 9.83 -1.66
CA LEU A 6 10.78 8.80 -2.09
C LEU A 6 10.20 9.10 -3.47
N GLU A 7 9.75 10.32 -3.71
CA GLU A 7 9.23 10.75 -5.00
C GLU A 7 10.25 10.52 -6.12
N SER A 8 11.49 10.96 -5.91
CA SER A 8 12.58 10.78 -6.89
C SER A 8 12.83 9.30 -7.19
N GLU A 9 12.89 8.46 -6.16
CA GLU A 9 13.13 7.02 -6.32
C GLU A 9 11.95 6.33 -7.02
N ILE A 10 10.72 6.69 -6.69
CA ILE A 10 9.52 6.12 -7.32
C ILE A 10 9.43 6.54 -8.80
N GLU A 11 9.72 7.80 -9.12
CA GLU A 11 9.72 8.26 -10.52
C GLU A 11 10.80 7.53 -11.34
N ALA A 12 11.99 7.32 -10.79
CA ALA A 12 13.05 6.54 -11.43
C ALA A 12 12.61 5.08 -11.64
N ALA A 13 12.01 4.46 -10.62
CA ALA A 13 11.49 3.10 -10.69
C ALA A 13 10.39 2.97 -11.74
N TRP A 14 9.52 3.97 -11.85
CA TRP A 14 8.45 3.98 -12.84
C TRP A 14 8.98 3.94 -14.27
N ASN A 15 10.09 4.61 -14.54
CA ASN A 15 10.73 4.59 -15.87
C ASN A 15 11.28 3.21 -16.25
N ILE A 16 11.61 2.38 -15.28
CA ILE A 16 12.10 1.01 -15.48
C ILE A 16 11.10 -0.05 -15.04
N ARG A 17 9.82 0.30 -14.93
CA ARG A 17 8.78 -0.57 -14.36
C ARG A 17 8.68 -1.95 -15.00
N ASP A 18 9.02 -2.08 -16.27
CA ASP A 18 8.97 -3.37 -16.95
C ASP A 18 10.07 -4.34 -16.48
N THR A 19 11.08 -3.85 -15.78
CA THR A 19 12.14 -4.66 -15.18
C THR A 19 11.85 -5.05 -13.72
N ILE A 20 10.82 -4.46 -13.13
CA ILE A 20 10.45 -4.70 -11.72
C ILE A 20 9.61 -5.96 -11.62
N THR A 21 10.07 -6.89 -10.78
CA THR A 21 9.47 -8.21 -10.56
C THR A 21 9.39 -8.50 -9.05
N PRO A 22 8.71 -9.57 -8.63
CA PRO A 22 8.74 -10.00 -7.23
C PRO A 22 10.14 -10.26 -6.67
N SER A 23 11.12 -10.53 -7.55
CA SER A 23 12.53 -10.74 -7.16
C SER A 23 13.33 -9.43 -7.05
N THR A 24 12.75 -8.30 -7.39
CA THR A 24 13.42 -6.99 -7.27
C THR A 24 13.75 -6.70 -5.81
N GLU A 25 14.99 -6.34 -5.54
CA GLU A 25 15.51 -6.01 -4.21
C GLU A 25 16.22 -4.67 -4.23
N GLY A 26 16.65 -4.23 -3.04
CA GLY A 26 17.43 -3.02 -2.86
C GLY A 26 16.59 -1.75 -2.82
N LYS A 27 17.19 -0.64 -3.22
CA LYS A 27 16.64 0.71 -3.05
C LYS A 27 15.28 0.91 -3.72
N VAL A 28 15.06 0.30 -4.88
CA VAL A 28 13.77 0.36 -5.60
C VAL A 28 12.68 -0.26 -4.76
N ARG A 29 12.91 -1.48 -4.27
CA ARG A 29 11.94 -2.17 -3.42
C ARG A 29 11.68 -1.41 -2.13
N ASP A 30 12.75 -0.97 -1.48
CA ASP A 30 12.66 -0.23 -0.22
C ASP A 30 11.82 1.04 -0.38
N ALA A 31 12.02 1.79 -1.46
CA ALA A 31 11.24 3.00 -1.74
C ALA A 31 9.76 2.71 -1.97
N ILE A 32 9.44 1.63 -2.67
CA ILE A 32 8.05 1.22 -2.91
C ILE A 32 7.40 0.84 -1.58
N GLU A 33 8.04 -0.02 -0.80
CA GLU A 33 7.49 -0.50 0.48
C GLU A 33 7.33 0.63 1.48
N GLU A 34 8.30 1.52 1.60
CA GLU A 34 8.24 2.68 2.49
C GLU A 34 7.12 3.65 2.11
N THR A 35 6.92 3.87 0.80
CA THR A 35 5.82 4.70 0.33
C THR A 35 4.46 4.08 0.65
N LEU A 36 4.30 2.77 0.45
CA LEU A 36 3.07 2.07 0.79
C LEU A 36 2.79 2.11 2.29
N GLU A 37 3.82 1.96 3.11
CA GLU A 37 3.69 2.06 4.56
C GLU A 37 3.26 3.47 5.01
N ALA A 38 3.83 4.51 4.41
CA ALA A 38 3.45 5.90 4.69
C ALA A 38 1.98 6.17 4.31
N LEU A 39 1.51 5.60 3.19
CA LEU A 39 0.11 5.67 2.78
C LEU A 39 -0.80 4.93 3.78
N ASP A 40 -0.40 3.75 4.22
CA ASP A 40 -1.17 2.95 5.18
C ASP A 40 -1.30 3.66 6.54
N LYS A 41 -0.24 4.32 6.99
CA LYS A 41 -0.24 5.10 8.24
C LYS A 41 -0.94 6.46 8.13
N GLY A 42 -1.28 6.89 6.93
CA GLY A 42 -1.87 8.22 6.71
C GLY A 42 -0.87 9.38 6.78
N GLU A 43 0.42 9.08 6.77
CA GLU A 43 1.49 10.09 6.73
C GLU A 43 1.66 10.71 5.35
N LEU A 44 1.22 9.99 4.33
CA LEU A 44 1.20 10.39 2.93
C LEU A 44 -0.20 10.14 2.36
N ARG A 45 -0.65 11.02 1.49
CA ARG A 45 -1.93 10.88 0.80
C ARG A 45 -1.76 11.00 -0.69
N VAL A 46 -2.53 10.24 -1.45
CA VAL A 46 -2.55 10.34 -2.93
C VAL A 46 -3.14 11.69 -3.35
N ALA A 47 -4.16 12.15 -2.64
CA ALA A 47 -4.75 13.48 -2.85
C ALA A 47 -4.88 14.19 -1.52
N GLU A 48 -4.49 15.43 -1.49
CA GLU A 48 -4.53 16.25 -0.28
C GLU A 48 -4.95 17.68 -0.58
N LYS A 49 -5.57 18.33 0.39
CA LYS A 49 -5.96 19.72 0.29
C LYS A 49 -4.83 20.60 0.80
N THR A 50 -4.41 21.54 -0.04
CA THR A 50 -3.34 22.49 0.30
C THR A 50 -3.86 23.60 1.22
N GLU A 51 -2.94 24.41 1.77
CA GLU A 51 -3.27 25.57 2.60
C GLU A 51 -4.19 26.56 1.89
N ASN A 52 -4.08 26.67 0.56
CA ASN A 52 -4.93 27.53 -0.27
C ASN A 52 -6.27 26.88 -0.63
N ASN A 53 -6.63 25.79 0.03
CA ASN A 53 -7.88 25.07 -0.18
C ASN A 53 -8.02 24.46 -1.58
N VAL A 54 -6.90 24.21 -2.25
CA VAL A 54 -6.81 23.58 -3.59
C VAL A 54 -6.39 22.13 -3.43
N TRP A 55 -7.03 21.23 -4.17
CA TRP A 55 -6.63 19.81 -4.18
C TRP A 55 -5.34 19.60 -4.98
N LYS A 56 -4.39 18.93 -4.36
CA LYS A 56 -3.15 18.49 -4.99
C LYS A 56 -3.17 16.96 -5.07
N VAL A 57 -2.84 16.42 -6.24
CA VAL A 57 -2.68 14.98 -6.44
C VAL A 57 -1.20 14.63 -6.50
N ASN A 58 -0.77 13.72 -5.62
CA ASN A 58 0.59 13.19 -5.58
C ASN A 58 0.66 12.00 -6.56
N GLN A 59 0.85 12.27 -7.84
CA GLN A 59 0.89 11.24 -8.88
C GLN A 59 1.95 10.18 -8.61
N TRP A 60 3.09 10.57 -8.04
CA TRP A 60 4.14 9.65 -7.69
C TRP A 60 3.69 8.60 -6.65
N ALA A 61 2.87 8.99 -5.68
CA ALA A 61 2.31 8.05 -4.70
C ALA A 61 1.41 7.01 -5.37
N LYS A 62 0.61 7.41 -6.36
CA LYS A 62 -0.18 6.50 -7.19
C LYS A 62 0.72 5.53 -7.96
N LYS A 63 1.81 6.02 -8.53
CA LYS A 63 2.80 5.17 -9.21
C LYS A 63 3.39 4.13 -8.27
N ALA A 64 3.69 4.51 -7.03
CA ALA A 64 4.16 3.58 -6.01
C ALA A 64 3.15 2.46 -5.74
N VAL A 65 1.86 2.76 -5.66
CA VAL A 65 0.81 1.75 -5.51
C VAL A 65 0.82 0.77 -6.68
N LEU A 66 0.90 1.28 -7.91
CA LEU A 66 0.96 0.43 -9.10
C LEU A 66 2.24 -0.43 -9.15
N LEU A 67 3.37 0.12 -8.73
CA LEU A 67 4.62 -0.64 -8.60
C LEU A 67 4.52 -1.72 -7.52
N GLY A 68 3.75 -1.47 -6.47
CA GLY A 68 3.49 -2.44 -5.41
C GLY A 68 2.90 -3.75 -5.92
N PHE A 69 2.10 -3.72 -6.97
CA PHE A 69 1.57 -4.93 -7.61
C PHE A 69 2.64 -5.73 -8.37
N ARG A 70 3.73 -5.10 -8.75
CA ARG A 70 4.82 -5.76 -9.49
C ARG A 70 5.81 -6.49 -8.58
N ILE A 71 5.95 -6.06 -7.34
CA ILE A 71 6.89 -6.64 -6.38
C ILE A 71 6.31 -7.82 -5.59
N LYS A 72 5.07 -8.18 -5.85
CA LYS A 72 4.39 -9.29 -5.16
C LYS A 72 3.76 -10.25 -6.15
N ASP A 73 3.79 -11.53 -5.79
CA ASP A 73 3.07 -12.57 -6.51
C ASP A 73 1.66 -12.78 -5.95
N MET A 74 0.81 -13.39 -6.76
CA MET A 74 -0.48 -13.89 -6.29
C MET A 74 -0.26 -15.01 -5.29
N GLU A 75 -0.98 -14.98 -4.20
CA GLU A 75 -0.92 -16.02 -3.17
C GLU A 75 -2.28 -16.26 -2.52
N ILE A 76 -2.44 -17.41 -1.89
CA ILE A 76 -3.63 -17.69 -1.08
C ILE A 76 -3.50 -16.94 0.23
N GLN A 77 -4.46 -16.05 0.48
CA GLN A 77 -4.57 -15.32 1.74
C GLN A 77 -5.72 -15.91 2.56
N ASN A 78 -5.40 -16.38 3.76
CA ASN A 78 -6.37 -16.97 4.67
C ASN A 78 -7.24 -15.90 5.32
N GLY A 79 -8.40 -16.31 5.84
CA GLY A 79 -9.28 -15.41 6.57
C GLY A 79 -10.55 -15.02 5.79
N GLY A 80 -10.79 -15.68 4.68
CA GLY A 80 -12.08 -15.55 3.98
C GLY A 80 -13.22 -16.21 4.76
N PRO A 81 -14.48 -15.98 4.33
CA PRO A 81 -15.66 -16.56 4.97
C PRO A 81 -15.57 -18.09 5.02
N GLN A 82 -16.00 -18.68 6.15
CA GLN A 82 -16.08 -20.15 6.29
C GLN A 82 -14.75 -20.86 5.98
N SER A 83 -13.63 -20.28 6.43
CA SER A 83 -12.29 -20.80 6.20
C SER A 83 -11.85 -20.84 4.73
N SER A 84 -12.55 -20.15 3.83
CA SER A 84 -12.10 -19.95 2.47
C SER A 84 -10.93 -18.97 2.41
N GLY A 85 -10.18 -18.99 1.30
CA GLY A 85 -9.07 -18.07 1.06
C GLY A 85 -9.43 -17.03 0.00
N TRP A 86 -8.57 -16.05 -0.08
CA TRP A 86 -8.52 -15.07 -1.16
C TRP A 86 -7.34 -15.39 -2.07
N TRP A 87 -7.44 -15.08 -3.35
CA TRP A 87 -6.33 -15.19 -4.29
C TRP A 87 -5.92 -13.79 -4.71
N ASP A 88 -4.90 -13.25 -4.07
CA ASP A 88 -4.52 -11.83 -4.26
C ASP A 88 -3.03 -11.60 -3.97
N LYS A 89 -2.55 -10.43 -4.36
CA LYS A 89 -1.19 -9.93 -4.13
C LYS A 89 -1.09 -9.03 -2.91
N VAL A 90 -2.17 -8.33 -2.57
CA VAL A 90 -2.16 -7.28 -1.55
C VAL A 90 -2.61 -7.84 -0.22
N ASP A 91 -1.76 -7.72 0.78
CA ASP A 91 -2.11 -8.12 2.14
C ASP A 91 -3.24 -7.26 2.69
N SER A 92 -4.13 -7.90 3.44
CA SER A 92 -5.15 -7.16 4.18
C SER A 92 -4.49 -6.23 5.20
N LYS A 93 -5.02 -5.01 5.33
CA LYS A 93 -4.64 -4.08 6.41
C LYS A 93 -4.77 -4.74 7.80
N PHE A 94 -5.69 -5.69 7.93
CA PHE A 94 -6.01 -6.37 9.18
C PHE A 94 -5.23 -7.68 9.38
N LYS A 95 -4.29 -7.98 8.50
CA LYS A 95 -3.39 -9.12 8.66
C LYS A 95 -2.68 -9.01 10.01
N ASN A 96 -2.71 -10.12 10.76
CA ASN A 96 -2.11 -10.19 12.11
C ASN A 96 -2.80 -9.34 13.20
N TRP A 97 -3.97 -8.79 12.94
CA TRP A 97 -4.74 -8.12 13.97
C TRP A 97 -5.21 -9.12 15.04
N THR A 98 -5.02 -8.74 16.30
CA THR A 98 -5.47 -9.49 17.45
C THR A 98 -6.81 -8.99 17.96
N GLU A 99 -7.46 -9.70 18.87
CA GLU A 99 -8.68 -9.23 19.54
C GLU A 99 -8.48 -7.84 20.16
N LYS A 100 -7.30 -7.60 20.76
CA LYS A 100 -6.94 -6.28 21.31
C LYS A 100 -6.95 -5.21 20.21
N SER A 101 -6.36 -5.50 19.05
CA SER A 101 -6.33 -4.56 17.92
C SER A 101 -7.73 -4.14 17.50
N TRP A 102 -8.65 -5.11 17.39
CA TRP A 102 -10.04 -4.85 17.01
C TRP A 102 -10.79 -4.01 18.04
N LYS A 103 -10.60 -4.31 19.34
CA LYS A 103 -11.23 -3.55 20.41
C LYS A 103 -10.74 -2.11 20.46
N GLU A 104 -9.44 -1.89 20.30
CA GLU A 104 -8.86 -0.54 20.28
C GLU A 104 -9.29 0.28 19.07
N ALA A 105 -9.43 -0.36 17.91
CA ALA A 105 -9.90 0.31 16.68
C ALA A 105 -11.36 0.77 16.78
N GLY A 106 -12.18 0.07 17.53
CA GLY A 106 -13.54 0.49 17.85
C GLY A 106 -14.55 0.38 16.71
N PHE A 107 -14.30 -0.47 15.70
CA PHE A 107 -15.25 -0.71 14.62
C PHE A 107 -15.47 -2.20 14.38
N ARG A 108 -16.51 -2.51 13.64
CA ARG A 108 -16.87 -3.86 13.23
C ARG A 108 -16.66 -4.02 11.72
N LEU A 109 -15.90 -5.04 11.32
CA LEU A 109 -15.76 -5.44 9.93
C LEU A 109 -16.57 -6.70 9.67
N SER A 110 -17.45 -6.68 8.69
CA SER A 110 -18.33 -7.79 8.36
C SER A 110 -18.29 -8.09 6.86
N LEU A 111 -18.77 -9.28 6.49
CA LEU A 111 -18.91 -9.71 5.10
C LEU A 111 -20.02 -8.97 4.35
N ILE A 112 -20.94 -8.40 5.07
CA ILE A 112 -22.15 -7.78 4.53
C ILE A 112 -22.22 -6.32 4.96
N HIS A 113 -22.56 -5.46 4.05
CA HIS A 113 -22.86 -4.07 4.37
C HIS A 113 -24.24 -4.01 5.04
N ILE A 114 -24.27 -3.42 6.23
CA ILE A 114 -25.49 -3.28 7.02
C ILE A 114 -25.97 -1.84 6.96
#